data_294d01a5e4bcc953ac07e9e7ba63c6d8
#
_entry.id   294d01a5e4bcc953ac07e9e7ba63c6d8
#
_cell.length_a   1.000
_cell.length_b   1.000
_cell.length_c   1.000
_cell.angle_alpha   90.00
_cell.angle_beta   90.00
_cell.angle_gamma   90.00
#
_symmetry.space_group_name_H-M   'P 1'
#
loop_
_entity.id
_entity.type
_entity.pdbx_description
1 polymer ?
#
loop_
_entity_poly.entity_id
_entity_poly.type
_entity_poly.pdbx_seq_one_letter_code
_entity_poly.pdbx_strand_id
1 'polypeptide(L)'
;MKTVNRTDLHTLLRTMPKAELHIHIEGSLEPELIFGLAQRNGVALAYPSVQALREAYAFSDLQSFLDIYYAGASVLLHEQDFFDMAWAYFLRAKADGVVHAELFFDPQTHTDRGVPMATVVQGLARACRQARAELGISGALILCFLRHLSEEAALATLDAALPYREHFIGVGLDSSERGHPPEKFARVFARSREVGLHTVAHAGEEGPPAYIWNALDVLKVQRIDHGVRCTEEIGRASCRERV
;
A
#
# COMPACT_ATOMS: atom_id res chain seq x y z
N MET A 1 -11.77 -27.43 29.49
CA MET A 1 -11.07 -26.77 28.36
C MET A 1 -9.62 -27.27 28.40
N LYS A 2 -9.14 -27.92 27.31
CA LYS A 2 -7.72 -28.29 27.20
C LYS A 2 -6.91 -27.00 27.05
N THR A 3 -5.98 -26.75 27.95
CA THR A 3 -5.01 -25.66 27.83
C THR A 3 -4.12 -25.95 26.61
N VAL A 4 -4.18 -25.08 25.61
CA VAL A 4 -3.28 -25.15 24.44
C VAL A 4 -1.86 -24.89 24.94
N ASN A 5 -0.94 -25.85 24.70
CA ASN A 5 0.45 -25.70 25.08
C ASN A 5 1.09 -24.57 24.23
N ARG A 6 1.96 -23.77 24.86
CA ARG A 6 2.64 -22.63 24.19
C ARG A 6 3.43 -23.09 22.94
N THR A 7 4.02 -24.27 22.97
CA THR A 7 4.73 -24.87 21.82
C THR A 7 3.78 -25.18 20.68
N ASP A 8 2.57 -25.68 20.97
CA ASP A 8 1.55 -25.97 19.95
C ASP A 8 1.03 -24.70 19.31
N LEU A 9 0.88 -23.61 20.08
CA LEU A 9 0.48 -22.29 19.57
C LEU A 9 1.55 -21.71 18.63
N HIS A 10 2.83 -21.76 18.99
CA HIS A 10 3.92 -21.31 18.13
C HIS A 10 3.99 -22.09 16.82
N THR A 11 3.83 -23.39 16.88
CA THR A 11 3.78 -24.24 15.68
C THR A 11 2.60 -23.86 14.79
N LEU A 12 1.40 -23.71 15.37
CA LEU A 12 0.21 -23.28 14.65
C LEU A 12 0.43 -21.94 13.96
N LEU A 13 0.92 -20.91 14.68
CA LEU A 13 1.15 -19.57 14.13
C LEU A 13 2.17 -19.56 13.00
N ARG A 14 3.17 -20.45 13.02
CA ARG A 14 4.15 -20.58 11.95
C ARG A 14 3.60 -21.28 10.70
N THR A 15 2.75 -22.31 10.90
CA THR A 15 2.31 -23.18 9.82
C THR A 15 0.99 -22.78 9.18
N MET A 16 0.15 -21.99 9.91
CA MET A 16 -1.12 -21.54 9.33
C MET A 16 -0.88 -20.58 8.16
N PRO A 17 -1.62 -20.76 7.05
CA PRO A 17 -1.56 -19.82 5.93
C PRO A 17 -2.09 -18.45 6.35
N LYS A 18 -1.45 -17.39 5.84
CA LYS A 18 -1.81 -15.99 6.13
C LYS A 18 -2.14 -15.24 4.86
N ALA A 19 -3.02 -14.25 4.95
CA ALA A 19 -3.23 -13.24 3.94
C ALA A 19 -2.81 -11.89 4.48
N GLU A 20 -2.11 -11.10 3.67
CA GLU A 20 -1.76 -9.73 3.95
C GLU A 20 -2.53 -8.83 2.98
N LEU A 21 -3.50 -8.07 3.49
CA LEU A 21 -4.43 -7.30 2.66
C LEU A 21 -4.13 -5.79 2.69
N HIS A 22 -3.12 -5.37 3.44
CA HIS A 22 -2.76 -3.97 3.62
C HIS A 22 -1.25 -3.80 3.79
N ILE A 23 -0.55 -3.70 2.68
CA ILE A 23 0.88 -3.41 2.63
C ILE A 23 1.18 -2.39 1.53
N HIS A 24 1.78 -1.26 1.88
CA HIS A 24 2.34 -0.30 0.93
C HIS A 24 3.70 -0.82 0.48
N ILE A 25 3.80 -1.18 -0.78
CA ILE A 25 4.98 -1.89 -1.28
C ILE A 25 6.25 -1.04 -1.18
N GLU A 26 6.17 0.27 -1.38
CA GLU A 26 7.29 1.19 -1.21
C GLU A 26 7.77 1.23 0.26
N GLY A 27 6.84 1.08 1.21
CA GLY A 27 7.15 1.01 2.64
C GLY A 27 7.84 -0.30 3.05
N SER A 28 7.85 -1.31 2.19
CA SER A 28 8.57 -2.56 2.43
C SER A 28 10.07 -2.49 2.12
N LEU A 29 10.54 -1.36 1.56
CA LEU A 29 11.96 -1.14 1.28
C LEU A 29 12.78 -1.16 2.57
N GLU A 30 13.72 -2.11 2.66
CA GLU A 30 14.68 -2.12 3.77
C GLU A 30 15.89 -1.23 3.48
N PRO A 31 16.53 -0.69 4.52
CA PRO A 31 17.68 0.19 4.38
C PRO A 31 18.79 -0.36 3.48
N GLU A 32 19.07 -1.66 3.56
CA GLU A 32 20.08 -2.33 2.72
C GLU A 32 19.71 -2.27 1.23
N LEU A 33 18.44 -2.51 0.91
CA LEU A 33 17.96 -2.45 -0.47
C LEU A 33 17.96 -1.01 -0.98
N ILE A 34 17.53 -0.05 -0.16
CA ILE A 34 17.57 1.38 -0.51
C ILE A 34 19.01 1.79 -0.88
N PHE A 35 20.01 1.43 -0.07
CA PHE A 35 21.40 1.76 -0.35
C PHE A 35 21.93 1.06 -1.61
N GLY A 36 21.57 -0.22 -1.83
CA GLY A 36 21.92 -0.95 -3.06
C GLY A 36 21.34 -0.32 -4.31
N LEU A 37 20.05 0.06 -4.27
CA LEU A 37 19.37 0.74 -5.37
C LEU A 37 19.93 2.16 -5.60
N ALA A 38 20.20 2.91 -4.54
CA ALA A 38 20.81 4.23 -4.62
C ALA A 38 22.18 4.17 -5.32
N GLN A 39 23.01 3.20 -4.97
CA GLN A 39 24.32 2.98 -5.62
C GLN A 39 24.13 2.61 -7.10
N ARG A 40 23.22 1.69 -7.42
CA ARG A 40 22.93 1.26 -8.79
C ARG A 40 22.46 2.41 -9.66
N ASN A 41 21.63 3.28 -9.11
CA ASN A 41 20.96 4.36 -9.85
C ASN A 41 21.67 5.72 -9.74
N GLY A 42 22.78 5.80 -9.00
CA GLY A 42 23.50 7.06 -8.81
C GLY A 42 22.72 8.11 -8.01
N VAL A 43 21.82 7.67 -7.13
CA VAL A 43 20.99 8.55 -6.29
C VAL A 43 21.70 8.85 -4.98
N ALA A 44 21.84 10.14 -4.65
CA ALA A 44 22.37 10.55 -3.36
C ALA A 44 21.32 10.39 -2.26
N LEU A 45 21.68 9.72 -1.18
CA LEU A 45 20.80 9.58 0.00
C LEU A 45 21.15 10.65 1.04
N ALA A 46 20.13 11.11 1.78
CA ALA A 46 20.30 12.03 2.91
C ALA A 46 21.00 11.37 4.12
N TYR A 47 21.03 10.05 4.16
CA TYR A 47 21.58 9.26 5.26
C TYR A 47 22.98 8.75 4.90
N PRO A 48 23.98 8.88 5.81
CA PRO A 48 25.37 8.50 5.50
C PRO A 48 25.61 6.99 5.54
N SER A 49 24.68 6.20 6.10
CA SER A 49 24.83 4.74 6.23
C SER A 49 23.48 4.05 6.40
N VAL A 50 23.47 2.74 6.13
CA VAL A 50 22.35 1.84 6.42
C VAL A 50 21.90 1.96 7.88
N GLN A 51 22.84 2.02 8.81
CA GLN A 51 22.55 2.13 10.23
C GLN A 51 21.86 3.47 10.58
N ALA A 52 22.34 4.58 10.02
CA ALA A 52 21.73 5.90 10.22
C ALA A 52 20.30 5.95 9.67
N LEU A 53 20.05 5.33 8.50
CA LEU A 53 18.69 5.21 7.97
C LEU A 53 17.81 4.33 8.88
N ARG A 54 18.33 3.22 9.39
CA ARG A 54 17.60 2.33 10.30
C ARG A 54 17.19 3.04 11.60
N GLU A 55 18.08 3.88 12.14
CA GLU A 55 17.80 4.70 13.33
C GLU A 55 16.72 5.76 13.06
N ALA A 56 16.66 6.29 11.83
CA ALA A 56 15.64 7.26 11.42
C ALA A 56 14.21 6.67 11.37
N TYR A 57 14.07 5.34 11.29
CA TYR A 57 12.74 4.69 11.36
C TYR A 57 12.07 4.79 12.75
N ALA A 58 12.69 5.43 13.72
CA ALA A 58 12.08 5.77 15.01
C ALA A 58 11.18 7.02 14.87
N PHE A 59 10.15 6.95 14.01
CA PHE A 59 9.18 8.03 13.79
C PHE A 59 8.16 8.14 14.94
N SER A 60 7.61 9.34 15.13
CA SER A 60 6.67 9.67 16.22
C SER A 60 5.22 9.84 15.75
N ASP A 61 5.01 10.09 14.46
CA ASP A 61 3.71 10.36 13.85
C ASP A 61 3.72 9.95 12.36
N LEU A 62 2.54 9.98 11.73
CA LEU A 62 2.38 9.61 10.32
C LEU A 62 3.23 10.48 9.39
N GLN A 63 3.35 11.79 9.65
CA GLN A 63 4.11 12.68 8.77
C GLN A 63 5.60 12.33 8.76
N SER A 64 6.21 12.13 9.93
CA SER A 64 7.62 11.72 10.04
C SER A 64 7.89 10.36 9.40
N PHE A 65 6.91 9.43 9.43
CA PHE A 65 6.96 8.19 8.66
C PHE A 65 6.94 8.45 7.15
N LEU A 66 5.99 9.27 6.66
CA LEU A 66 5.85 9.57 5.23
C LEU A 66 7.10 10.24 4.66
N ASP A 67 7.77 11.10 5.43
CA ASP A 67 9.00 11.76 4.99
C ASP A 67 10.12 10.74 4.69
N ILE A 68 10.27 9.72 5.54
CA ILE A 68 11.22 8.62 5.34
C ILE A 68 10.78 7.72 4.18
N TYR A 69 9.49 7.41 4.11
CA TYR A 69 8.88 6.61 3.06
C TYR A 69 9.15 7.18 1.66
N TYR A 70 8.85 8.48 1.46
CA TYR A 70 9.07 9.13 0.16
C TYR A 70 10.56 9.30 -0.16
N ALA A 71 11.40 9.58 0.85
CA ALA A 71 12.85 9.62 0.66
C ALA A 71 13.39 8.25 0.22
N GLY A 72 12.93 7.17 0.84
CA GLY A 72 13.26 5.79 0.45
C GLY A 72 12.81 5.46 -0.96
N ALA A 73 11.58 5.81 -1.32
CA ALA A 73 11.02 5.56 -2.66
C ALA A 73 11.77 6.30 -3.78
N SER A 74 12.56 7.35 -3.46
CA SER A 74 13.30 8.14 -4.44
C SER A 74 14.33 7.34 -5.25
N VAL A 75 14.79 6.21 -4.75
CA VAL A 75 15.79 5.35 -5.43
C VAL A 75 15.19 4.47 -6.52
N LEU A 76 13.85 4.37 -6.61
CA LEU A 76 13.13 3.56 -7.60
C LEU A 76 12.99 4.34 -8.90
N LEU A 77 13.77 3.98 -9.93
CA LEU A 77 13.82 4.69 -11.23
C LEU A 77 13.51 3.77 -12.41
N HIS A 78 13.84 2.50 -12.33
CA HIS A 78 13.76 1.54 -13.42
C HIS A 78 12.83 0.39 -13.08
N GLU A 79 12.24 -0.26 -14.10
CA GLU A 79 11.36 -1.43 -13.91
C GLU A 79 11.97 -2.49 -13.00
N GLN A 80 13.28 -2.72 -13.11
CA GLN A 80 13.98 -3.68 -12.27
C GLN A 80 13.97 -3.29 -10.80
N ASP A 81 13.97 -1.98 -10.46
CA ASP A 81 13.94 -1.52 -9.08
C ASP A 81 12.60 -1.86 -8.41
N PHE A 82 11.49 -1.65 -9.11
CA PHE A 82 10.15 -2.03 -8.64
C PHE A 82 9.99 -3.54 -8.52
N PHE A 83 10.57 -4.29 -9.46
CA PHE A 83 10.62 -5.73 -9.34
C PHE A 83 11.42 -6.18 -8.11
N ASP A 84 12.63 -5.67 -7.93
CA ASP A 84 13.52 -6.06 -6.82
C ASP A 84 12.89 -5.76 -5.46
N MET A 85 12.24 -4.59 -5.33
CA MET A 85 11.50 -4.21 -4.13
C MET A 85 10.39 -5.21 -3.82
N ALA A 86 9.49 -5.46 -4.76
CA ALA A 86 8.38 -6.37 -4.56
C ALA A 86 8.85 -7.82 -4.38
N TRP A 87 9.91 -8.24 -5.06
CA TRP A 87 10.48 -9.56 -4.90
C TRP A 87 11.07 -9.77 -3.50
N ALA A 88 11.81 -8.77 -2.97
CA ALA A 88 12.33 -8.82 -1.61
C ALA A 88 11.20 -8.95 -0.58
N TYR A 89 10.08 -8.24 -0.76
CA TYR A 89 8.88 -8.40 0.06
C TYR A 89 8.34 -9.85 -0.03
N PHE A 90 8.12 -10.38 -1.25
CA PHE A 90 7.57 -11.73 -1.42
C PHE A 90 8.42 -12.84 -0.82
N LEU A 91 9.74 -12.70 -0.82
CA LEU A 91 10.64 -13.66 -0.17
C LEU A 91 10.40 -13.71 1.36
N ARG A 92 10.16 -12.55 2.00
CA ARG A 92 9.82 -12.50 3.43
C ARG A 92 8.42 -13.00 3.70
N ALA A 93 7.45 -12.57 2.90
CA ALA A 93 6.07 -13.04 2.98
C ALA A 93 6.00 -14.57 2.91
N LYS A 94 6.83 -15.19 2.04
CA LYS A 94 6.95 -16.65 1.97
C LYS A 94 7.47 -17.26 3.27
N ALA A 95 8.51 -16.67 3.86
CA ALA A 95 9.09 -17.15 5.12
C ALA A 95 8.08 -17.06 6.28
N ASP A 96 7.17 -16.08 6.23
CA ASP A 96 6.11 -15.87 7.23
C ASP A 96 4.83 -16.67 6.96
N GLY A 97 4.79 -17.48 5.87
CA GLY A 97 3.65 -18.32 5.53
C GLY A 97 2.49 -17.57 4.89
N VAL A 98 2.74 -16.41 4.29
CA VAL A 98 1.75 -15.67 3.49
C VAL A 98 1.49 -16.42 2.20
N VAL A 99 0.21 -16.60 1.86
CA VAL A 99 -0.26 -17.26 0.63
C VAL A 99 -0.96 -16.29 -0.33
N HIS A 100 -1.37 -15.14 0.18
CA HIS A 100 -2.01 -14.06 -0.59
C HIS A 100 -1.59 -12.70 -0.05
N ALA A 101 -1.28 -11.76 -0.94
CA ALA A 101 -0.96 -10.37 -0.58
C ALA A 101 -1.62 -9.38 -1.53
N GLU A 102 -2.21 -8.31 -0.97
CA GLU A 102 -2.69 -7.14 -1.71
C GLU A 102 -1.73 -5.98 -1.46
N LEU A 103 -1.06 -5.55 -2.53
CA LEU A 103 0.01 -4.57 -2.48
C LEU A 103 -0.52 -3.21 -2.95
N PHE A 104 -0.58 -2.25 -2.04
CA PHE A 104 -0.77 -0.84 -2.39
C PHE A 104 0.49 -0.29 -3.03
N PHE A 105 0.36 0.55 -4.03
CA PHE A 105 1.46 1.27 -4.63
C PHE A 105 1.04 2.68 -5.04
N ASP A 106 1.97 3.64 -4.96
CA ASP A 106 1.74 5.07 -5.12
C ASP A 106 2.35 5.59 -6.43
N PRO A 107 1.70 5.42 -7.59
CA PRO A 107 2.32 5.81 -8.86
C PRO A 107 2.66 7.30 -8.92
N GLN A 108 1.89 8.19 -8.25
CA GLN A 108 2.14 9.63 -8.25
C GLN A 108 3.49 9.97 -7.61
N THR A 109 3.92 9.24 -6.58
CA THR A 109 5.26 9.39 -5.97
C THR A 109 6.38 9.22 -6.99
N HIS A 110 6.16 8.42 -8.02
CA HIS A 110 7.14 8.09 -9.05
C HIS A 110 6.97 8.95 -10.30
N THR A 111 5.74 9.10 -10.80
CA THR A 111 5.45 9.85 -12.03
C THR A 111 5.78 11.32 -11.91
N ASP A 112 5.61 11.93 -10.74
CA ASP A 112 5.99 13.32 -10.46
C ASP A 112 7.50 13.56 -10.58
N ARG A 113 8.30 12.48 -10.45
CA ARG A 113 9.77 12.50 -10.65
C ARG A 113 10.18 12.09 -12.07
N GLY A 114 9.20 11.90 -12.98
CA GLY A 114 9.43 11.53 -14.37
C GLY A 114 9.59 10.04 -14.63
N VAL A 115 9.32 9.16 -13.66
CA VAL A 115 9.30 7.71 -13.87
C VAL A 115 8.00 7.34 -14.61
N PRO A 116 8.05 6.66 -15.77
CA PRO A 116 6.85 6.31 -16.53
C PRO A 116 5.93 5.38 -15.75
N MET A 117 4.61 5.54 -15.86
CA MET A 117 3.60 4.63 -15.28
C MET A 117 3.87 3.16 -15.65
N ALA A 118 4.23 2.90 -16.91
CA ALA A 118 4.59 1.56 -17.39
C ALA A 118 5.69 0.91 -16.54
N THR A 119 6.74 1.68 -16.23
CA THR A 119 7.90 1.23 -15.44
C THR A 119 7.48 0.73 -14.07
N VAL A 120 6.61 1.49 -13.38
CA VAL A 120 6.09 1.14 -12.06
C VAL A 120 5.24 -0.13 -12.14
N VAL A 121 4.19 -0.09 -12.96
CA VAL A 121 3.19 -1.18 -13.02
C VAL A 121 3.81 -2.47 -13.54
N GLN A 122 4.65 -2.43 -14.58
CA GLN A 122 5.24 -3.64 -15.16
C GLN A 122 6.25 -4.32 -14.23
N GLY A 123 7.05 -3.54 -13.49
CA GLY A 123 7.99 -4.08 -12.50
C GLY A 123 7.25 -4.82 -11.38
N LEU A 124 6.24 -4.20 -10.79
CA LEU A 124 5.41 -4.80 -9.74
C LEU A 124 4.63 -6.03 -10.24
N ALA A 125 3.99 -5.92 -11.41
CA ALA A 125 3.23 -7.02 -11.98
C ALA A 125 4.11 -8.23 -12.34
N ARG A 126 5.34 -8.01 -12.79
CA ARG A 126 6.32 -9.07 -13.03
C ARG A 126 6.66 -9.80 -11.74
N ALA A 127 6.90 -9.06 -10.64
CA ALA A 127 7.16 -9.67 -9.33
C ALA A 127 5.97 -10.49 -8.83
N CYS A 128 4.74 -10.00 -8.97
CA CYS A 128 3.52 -10.75 -8.62
C CYS A 128 3.41 -12.06 -9.40
N ARG A 129 3.66 -12.04 -10.72
CA ARG A 129 3.64 -13.26 -11.55
C ARG A 129 4.70 -14.26 -11.13
N GLN A 130 5.92 -13.80 -10.87
CA GLN A 130 7.02 -14.66 -10.43
C GLN A 130 6.77 -15.22 -9.02
N ALA A 131 6.24 -14.42 -8.09
CA ALA A 131 5.86 -14.89 -6.75
C ALA A 131 4.82 -16.01 -6.80
N ARG A 132 3.85 -15.90 -7.72
CA ARG A 132 2.88 -16.98 -7.94
C ARG A 132 3.53 -18.23 -8.47
N ALA A 133 4.43 -18.11 -9.44
CA ALA A 133 5.08 -19.25 -10.10
C ALA A 133 6.09 -19.98 -9.20
N GLU A 134 6.92 -19.24 -8.46
CA GLU A 134 8.06 -19.78 -7.72
C GLU A 134 7.78 -19.96 -6.22
N LEU A 135 6.98 -19.05 -5.62
CA LEU A 135 6.72 -19.05 -4.18
C LEU A 135 5.32 -19.57 -3.83
N GLY A 136 4.41 -19.69 -4.81
CA GLY A 136 3.01 -20.05 -4.60
C GLY A 136 2.20 -18.97 -3.89
N ILE A 137 2.63 -17.70 -3.95
CA ILE A 137 1.93 -16.56 -3.35
C ILE A 137 1.11 -15.85 -4.42
N SER A 138 -0.19 -15.69 -4.18
CA SER A 138 -1.04 -14.84 -5.00
C SER A 138 -0.80 -13.37 -4.64
N GLY A 139 -0.29 -12.57 -5.58
CA GLY A 139 -0.13 -11.12 -5.42
C GLY A 139 -1.16 -10.36 -6.24
N ALA A 140 -1.77 -9.33 -5.67
CA ALA A 140 -2.69 -8.41 -6.32
C ALA A 140 -2.23 -6.96 -6.08
N LEU A 141 -2.33 -6.09 -7.08
CA LEU A 141 -1.93 -4.69 -6.97
C LEU A 141 -3.16 -3.80 -6.78
N ILE A 142 -3.04 -2.80 -5.92
CA ILE A 142 -4.04 -1.74 -5.69
C ILE A 142 -3.34 -0.40 -5.91
N LEU A 143 -3.79 0.36 -6.90
CA LEU A 143 -3.26 1.68 -7.23
C LEU A 143 -3.82 2.70 -6.26
N CYS A 144 -2.97 3.41 -5.52
CA CYS A 144 -3.40 4.43 -4.58
C CYS A 144 -3.34 5.84 -5.15
N PHE A 145 -4.29 6.66 -4.72
CA PHE A 145 -4.31 8.10 -4.95
C PHE A 145 -3.86 8.83 -3.68
N LEU A 146 -2.83 9.67 -3.82
CA LEU A 146 -2.31 10.47 -2.72
C LEU A 146 -3.29 11.58 -2.37
N ARG A 147 -3.96 11.48 -1.22
CA ARG A 147 -5.08 12.34 -0.84
C ARG A 147 -4.70 13.79 -0.54
N HIS A 148 -3.42 14.08 -0.31
CA HIS A 148 -2.94 15.46 -0.19
C HIS A 148 -2.91 16.19 -1.54
N LEU A 149 -2.92 15.47 -2.66
CA LEU A 149 -3.03 16.03 -4.01
C LEU A 149 -4.50 16.32 -4.39
N SER A 150 -4.73 16.89 -5.56
CA SER A 150 -6.09 17.18 -6.05
C SER A 150 -6.78 15.96 -6.64
N GLU A 151 -8.11 15.98 -6.73
CA GLU A 151 -8.87 14.94 -7.43
C GLU A 151 -8.55 14.93 -8.93
N GLU A 152 -8.24 16.08 -9.52
CA GLU A 152 -7.80 16.20 -10.91
C GLU A 152 -6.50 15.42 -11.15
N ALA A 153 -5.54 15.51 -10.21
CA ALA A 153 -4.32 14.70 -10.26
C ALA A 153 -4.63 13.20 -10.16
N ALA A 154 -5.56 12.81 -9.29
CA ALA A 154 -6.00 11.41 -9.18
C ALA A 154 -6.69 10.91 -10.47
N LEU A 155 -7.54 11.74 -11.10
CA LEU A 155 -8.16 11.41 -12.39
C LEU A 155 -7.12 11.24 -13.49
N ALA A 156 -6.14 12.14 -13.59
CA ALA A 156 -5.04 12.02 -14.54
C ALA A 156 -4.21 10.75 -14.31
N THR A 157 -3.98 10.40 -13.04
CA THR A 157 -3.29 9.17 -12.66
C THR A 157 -4.08 7.93 -13.08
N LEU A 158 -5.39 7.90 -12.83
CA LEU A 158 -6.25 6.81 -13.29
C LEU A 158 -6.19 6.66 -14.80
N ASP A 159 -6.33 7.76 -15.56
CA ASP A 159 -6.27 7.74 -17.03
C ASP A 159 -4.94 7.20 -17.55
N ALA A 160 -3.82 7.61 -16.94
CA ALA A 160 -2.50 7.11 -17.29
C ALA A 160 -2.30 5.63 -16.96
N ALA A 161 -3.02 5.11 -15.95
CA ALA A 161 -2.93 3.72 -15.52
C ALA A 161 -3.87 2.77 -16.28
N LEU A 162 -4.99 3.27 -16.82
CA LEU A 162 -5.98 2.43 -17.54
C LEU A 162 -5.41 1.55 -18.65
N PRO A 163 -4.39 1.95 -19.44
CA PRO A 163 -3.73 1.07 -20.41
C PRO A 163 -3.08 -0.20 -19.78
N TYR A 164 -2.88 -0.21 -18.46
CA TYR A 164 -2.26 -1.30 -17.69
C TYR A 164 -3.25 -1.97 -16.73
N ARG A 165 -4.55 -1.76 -16.95
CA ARG A 165 -5.62 -2.16 -16.02
C ARG A 165 -5.60 -3.66 -15.67
N GLU A 166 -5.14 -4.51 -16.58
CA GLU A 166 -5.05 -5.96 -16.33
C GLU A 166 -4.04 -6.34 -15.22
N HIS A 167 -3.23 -5.40 -14.77
CA HIS A 167 -2.18 -5.65 -13.78
C HIS A 167 -2.58 -5.26 -12.35
N PHE A 168 -3.68 -4.54 -12.15
CA PHE A 168 -4.15 -4.18 -10.81
C PHE A 168 -5.66 -4.42 -10.65
N ILE A 169 -6.09 -4.78 -9.45
CA ILE A 169 -7.47 -5.19 -9.16
C ILE A 169 -8.34 -4.04 -8.67
N GLY A 170 -7.75 -2.98 -8.17
CA GLY A 170 -8.50 -1.91 -7.52
C GLY A 170 -7.71 -0.63 -7.36
N VAL A 171 -8.38 0.35 -6.79
CA VAL A 171 -7.81 1.64 -6.39
C VAL A 171 -7.98 1.89 -4.90
N GLY A 172 -7.03 2.62 -4.32
CA GLY A 172 -7.02 3.04 -2.93
C GLY A 172 -6.93 4.57 -2.76
N LEU A 173 -7.21 5.04 -1.55
CA LEU A 173 -6.96 6.41 -1.12
C LEU A 173 -6.08 6.36 0.11
N ASP A 174 -4.91 7.01 0.08
CA ASP A 174 -3.91 6.96 1.14
C ASP A 174 -3.17 8.28 1.38
N SER A 175 -2.02 8.25 2.07
CA SER A 175 -1.23 9.40 2.46
C SER A 175 -1.87 10.21 3.62
N SER A 176 -1.41 11.45 3.84
CA SER A 176 -1.80 12.29 4.98
C SER A 176 -3.32 12.49 5.08
N GLU A 177 -3.94 11.95 6.13
CA GLU A 177 -5.40 11.96 6.27
C GLU A 177 -5.93 13.32 6.79
N ARG A 178 -5.17 13.98 7.67
CA ARG A 178 -5.60 15.23 8.30
C ARG A 178 -5.80 16.35 7.28
N GLY A 179 -7.00 16.91 7.23
CA GLY A 179 -7.34 18.00 6.30
C GLY A 179 -7.65 17.57 4.88
N HIS A 180 -7.62 16.24 4.59
CA HIS A 180 -7.87 15.70 3.26
C HIS A 180 -9.01 14.68 3.29
N PRO A 181 -10.28 15.14 3.40
CA PRO A 181 -11.44 14.30 3.57
C PRO A 181 -11.73 13.45 2.30
N PRO A 182 -12.29 12.23 2.47
CA PRO A 182 -12.55 11.30 1.35
C PRO A 182 -13.44 11.89 0.25
N GLU A 183 -14.47 12.67 0.60
CA GLU A 183 -15.42 13.24 -0.36
C GLU A 183 -14.77 14.09 -1.46
N LYS A 184 -13.57 14.57 -1.25
CA LYS A 184 -12.75 15.26 -2.25
C LYS A 184 -12.48 14.38 -3.49
N PHE A 185 -12.58 13.04 -3.38
CA PHE A 185 -12.24 12.07 -4.42
C PHE A 185 -13.46 11.34 -5.01
N ALA A 186 -14.65 11.92 -4.87
CA ALA A 186 -15.91 11.29 -5.27
C ALA A 186 -15.95 10.88 -6.75
N ARG A 187 -15.46 11.74 -7.66
CA ARG A 187 -15.50 11.51 -9.11
C ARG A 187 -14.53 10.42 -9.54
N VAL A 188 -13.30 10.43 -9.04
CA VAL A 188 -12.30 9.42 -9.42
C VAL A 188 -12.70 8.04 -8.92
N PHE A 189 -13.29 7.94 -7.71
CA PHE A 189 -13.81 6.66 -7.20
C PHE A 189 -15.04 6.18 -7.98
N ALA A 190 -15.96 7.08 -8.37
CA ALA A 190 -17.07 6.72 -9.24
C ALA A 190 -16.57 6.15 -10.56
N ARG A 191 -15.63 6.83 -11.23
CA ARG A 191 -15.04 6.38 -12.48
C ARG A 191 -14.26 5.06 -12.35
N SER A 192 -13.56 4.86 -11.24
CA SER A 192 -12.87 3.59 -10.97
C SER A 192 -13.84 2.42 -10.90
N ARG A 193 -15.01 2.59 -10.27
CA ARG A 193 -16.05 1.56 -10.25
C ARG A 193 -16.66 1.32 -11.63
N GLU A 194 -16.89 2.38 -12.42
CA GLU A 194 -17.43 2.27 -13.79
C GLU A 194 -16.54 1.43 -14.69
N VAL A 195 -15.22 1.50 -14.51
CA VAL A 195 -14.26 0.66 -15.24
C VAL A 195 -14.03 -0.71 -14.58
N GLY A 196 -14.81 -1.05 -13.54
CA GLY A 196 -14.81 -2.36 -12.89
C GLY A 196 -13.64 -2.61 -11.94
N LEU A 197 -13.07 -1.56 -11.35
CA LEU A 197 -12.06 -1.67 -10.31
C LEU A 197 -12.69 -1.75 -8.92
N HIS A 198 -12.10 -2.55 -8.04
CA HIS A 198 -12.41 -2.53 -6.62
C HIS A 198 -11.95 -1.21 -6.00
N THR A 199 -12.60 -0.81 -4.90
CA THR A 199 -12.28 0.44 -4.21
C THR A 199 -12.07 0.22 -2.72
N VAL A 200 -10.96 0.76 -2.21
CA VAL A 200 -10.62 0.76 -0.78
C VAL A 200 -10.18 2.16 -0.35
N ALA A 201 -10.21 2.49 0.92
CA ALA A 201 -9.70 3.76 1.40
C ALA A 201 -9.19 3.66 2.83
N HIS A 202 -8.07 4.33 3.10
CA HIS A 202 -7.64 4.63 4.46
C HIS A 202 -8.61 5.65 5.05
N ALA A 203 -9.23 5.33 6.16
CA ALA A 203 -10.13 6.25 6.83
C ALA A 203 -10.20 5.95 8.34
N GLY A 204 -10.19 7.03 9.15
CA GLY A 204 -10.19 6.92 10.59
C GLY A 204 -8.88 6.38 11.18
N GLU A 205 -7.76 6.59 10.53
CA GLU A 205 -6.41 6.41 11.05
C GLU A 205 -6.04 7.59 11.95
N GLU A 206 -6.01 8.80 11.40
CA GLU A 206 -5.82 10.06 12.11
C GLU A 206 -7.05 11.00 11.98
N GLY A 207 -7.83 10.84 10.92
CA GLY A 207 -9.03 11.62 10.63
C GLY A 207 -10.21 11.23 11.53
N PRO A 208 -11.24 12.08 11.61
CA PRO A 208 -12.41 11.81 12.45
C PRO A 208 -13.24 10.63 11.96
N PRO A 209 -14.11 10.04 12.81
CA PRO A 209 -15.03 8.97 12.41
C PRO A 209 -15.87 9.30 11.17
N ALA A 210 -16.17 10.58 10.94
CA ALA A 210 -16.89 11.05 9.75
C ALA A 210 -16.17 10.66 8.44
N TYR A 211 -14.84 10.54 8.42
CA TYR A 211 -14.10 10.13 7.23
C TYR A 211 -14.35 8.66 6.88
N ILE A 212 -14.58 7.79 7.88
CA ILE A 212 -14.98 6.40 7.65
C ILE A 212 -16.35 6.39 6.94
N TRP A 213 -17.32 7.17 7.43
CA TRP A 213 -18.65 7.26 6.82
C TRP A 213 -18.60 7.85 5.41
N ASN A 214 -17.81 8.90 5.20
CA ASN A 214 -17.66 9.52 3.88
C ASN A 214 -16.99 8.56 2.88
N ALA A 215 -16.03 7.76 3.30
CA ALA A 215 -15.46 6.72 2.46
C ALA A 215 -16.50 5.66 2.06
N LEU A 216 -17.36 5.24 3.01
CA LEU A 216 -18.44 4.27 2.74
C LEU A 216 -19.59 4.89 1.92
N ASP A 217 -20.04 6.10 2.25
CA ASP A 217 -21.25 6.68 1.72
C ASP A 217 -21.03 7.49 0.45
N VAL A 218 -19.90 8.17 0.32
CA VAL A 218 -19.56 9.00 -0.85
C VAL A 218 -18.69 8.24 -1.82
N LEU A 219 -17.55 7.68 -1.36
CA LEU A 219 -16.66 6.93 -2.24
C LEU A 219 -17.19 5.55 -2.58
N LYS A 220 -18.15 4.99 -1.78
CA LYS A 220 -18.70 3.64 -1.95
C LYS A 220 -17.62 2.57 -1.94
N VAL A 221 -16.64 2.71 -1.05
CA VAL A 221 -15.56 1.73 -0.93
C VAL A 221 -16.08 0.39 -0.39
N GLN A 222 -15.45 -0.68 -0.83
CA GLN A 222 -15.76 -2.05 -0.42
C GLN A 222 -15.01 -2.45 0.86
N ARG A 223 -13.92 -1.74 1.18
CA ARG A 223 -13.12 -1.95 2.39
C ARG A 223 -12.61 -0.62 2.92
N ILE A 224 -12.60 -0.51 4.25
CA ILE A 224 -11.90 0.55 4.98
C ILE A 224 -10.57 -0.04 5.48
N ASP A 225 -9.49 0.66 5.22
CA ASP A 225 -8.19 0.37 5.78
C ASP A 225 -7.98 1.25 7.03
N HIS A 226 -7.36 0.72 8.09
CA HIS A 226 -7.29 1.23 9.46
C HIS A 226 -8.62 1.20 10.21
N GLY A 227 -9.50 2.19 10.05
CA GLY A 227 -10.78 2.27 10.72
C GLY A 227 -10.70 2.33 12.25
N VAL A 228 -9.53 2.64 12.84
CA VAL A 228 -9.30 2.57 14.31
C VAL A 228 -10.25 3.47 15.10
N ARG A 229 -10.67 4.58 14.52
CA ARG A 229 -11.60 5.52 15.16
C ARG A 229 -13.08 5.13 15.04
N CYS A 230 -13.40 3.98 14.42
CA CYS A 230 -14.77 3.48 14.39
C CYS A 230 -15.36 3.22 15.79
N THR A 231 -14.49 2.94 16.77
CA THR A 231 -14.89 2.73 18.17
C THR A 231 -15.45 3.99 18.86
N GLU A 232 -15.20 5.16 18.33
CA GLU A 232 -15.77 6.42 18.83
C GLU A 232 -17.26 6.57 18.48
N GLU A 233 -17.78 5.80 17.51
CA GLU A 233 -19.17 5.78 17.07
C GLU A 233 -19.72 4.34 16.93
N ILE A 234 -19.51 3.51 17.94
CA ILE A 234 -19.81 2.06 17.93
C ILE A 234 -21.27 1.76 17.50
N GLY A 235 -22.24 2.59 17.90
CA GLY A 235 -23.65 2.40 17.53
C GLY A 235 -23.92 2.45 16.02
N ARG A 236 -23.10 3.13 15.24
CA ARG A 236 -23.20 3.20 13.77
C ARG A 236 -22.38 2.10 13.10
N ALA A 237 -21.20 1.76 13.63
CA ALA A 237 -20.34 0.71 13.08
C ALA A 237 -21.05 -0.65 13.07
N SER A 238 -21.74 -1.02 14.15
CA SER A 238 -22.39 -2.34 14.30
C SER A 238 -23.57 -2.58 13.32
N CYS A 239 -24.12 -1.54 12.68
CA CYS A 239 -25.24 -1.69 11.76
C CYS A 239 -24.84 -2.09 10.33
N ARG A 240 -23.58 -1.95 9.93
CA ARG A 240 -23.11 -2.25 8.56
C ARG A 240 -22.28 -3.52 8.40
N GLU A 241 -21.79 -4.10 9.49
CA GLU A 241 -21.12 -5.43 9.46
C GLU A 241 -22.06 -6.62 9.22
N ARG A 242 -23.33 -6.37 8.93
CA ARG A 242 -24.33 -7.42 8.70
C ARG A 242 -24.72 -7.61 7.25
N VAL A 243 -23.85 -7.28 6.30
CA VAL A 243 -24.10 -7.58 4.89
C VAL A 243 -23.06 -8.54 4.37
#